data_1f19038b97e99bb1d42a436b816cce26
#
_entry.id   1f19038b97e99bb1d42a436b816cce26
#
_cell.length_a   1.000
_cell.length_b   1.000
_cell.length_c   1.000
_cell.angle_alpha   90.00
_cell.angle_beta   90.00
_cell.angle_gamma   90.00
#
_symmetry.space_group_name_H-M   'P 1'
#
loop_
_entity.id
_entity.type
_entity.pdbx_description
1 polymer ?
#
loop_
_entity_poly.entity_id
_entity_poly.type
_entity_poly.pdbx_seq_one_letter_code
_entity_poly.pdbx_strand_id
1 'polypeptide(L)'
;LTVEEADATYKRVSFTTVLAEALDGVQFVQETVAEKPQIKKSVFGEVDAILPTEAILVSNASALNPFELVPEGRRTNFAAAHWFAPPQILPLVEVAKGEETMETILALLRACGKKPVRLEKYVPGYIINRIQILLNTEVFYLLENGVCTPEQMDMAVKASLMPRGMVLGLVQRYDFTGLDVSANNIINGSYVMPETSKHPAALFDHVDKGELGIKTGKGFYDYAGRSREELCAKRDHLLFRVLQATGDLIDATI
;
A
#
# COMPACT_ATOMS: atom_id res chain seq x y z
N LEU A 1 -14.37 17.58 -0.47
CA LEU A 1 -15.70 17.61 0.14
C LEU A 1 -15.98 19.04 0.63
N THR A 2 -17.20 19.51 0.45
CA THR A 2 -17.71 20.70 1.18
C THR A 2 -17.94 20.34 2.64
N VAL A 3 -18.21 21.36 3.49
CA VAL A 3 -18.53 21.12 4.91
C VAL A 3 -19.80 20.28 5.02
N GLU A 4 -20.83 20.58 4.20
CA GLU A 4 -22.10 19.87 4.18
C GLU A 4 -21.94 18.40 3.76
N GLU A 5 -21.10 18.11 2.77
CA GLU A 5 -20.76 16.74 2.34
C GLU A 5 -20.00 15.98 3.41
N ALA A 6 -19.08 16.64 4.11
CA ALA A 6 -18.33 16.06 5.22
C ALA A 6 -19.27 15.71 6.39
N ASP A 7 -20.16 16.63 6.77
CA ASP A 7 -21.16 16.43 7.83
C ASP A 7 -22.15 15.31 7.47
N ALA A 8 -22.64 15.28 6.24
CA ALA A 8 -23.51 14.21 5.75
C ALA A 8 -22.82 12.84 5.75
N THR A 9 -21.53 12.80 5.46
CA THR A 9 -20.72 11.59 5.52
C THR A 9 -20.52 11.12 6.96
N TYR A 10 -20.16 12.05 7.85
CA TYR A 10 -19.94 11.74 9.27
C TYR A 10 -21.20 11.19 9.96
N LYS A 11 -22.38 11.70 9.63
CA LYS A 11 -23.67 11.23 10.18
C LYS A 11 -23.99 9.77 9.81
N ARG A 12 -23.32 9.21 8.81
CA ARG A 12 -23.48 7.78 8.42
C ARG A 12 -22.50 6.84 9.13
N VAL A 13 -21.61 7.39 9.95
CA VAL A 13 -20.60 6.61 10.68
C VAL A 13 -21.02 6.50 12.14
N SER A 14 -21.04 5.30 12.67
CA SER A 14 -21.21 5.02 14.09
C SER A 14 -19.93 4.44 14.68
N PHE A 15 -19.71 4.68 15.96
CA PHE A 15 -18.53 4.20 16.68
C PHE A 15 -18.97 3.40 17.90
N THR A 16 -18.42 2.21 18.08
CA THR A 16 -18.61 1.40 19.26
C THR A 16 -17.33 0.64 19.61
N THR A 17 -17.12 0.32 20.86
CA THR A 17 -16.06 -0.58 21.34
C THR A 17 -16.60 -2.00 21.61
N VAL A 18 -17.89 -2.22 21.39
CA VAL A 18 -18.56 -3.51 21.56
C VAL A 18 -18.65 -4.22 20.23
N LEU A 19 -17.88 -5.27 20.06
CA LEU A 19 -17.76 -5.99 18.79
C LEU A 19 -19.11 -6.52 18.27
N ALA A 20 -19.96 -7.05 19.18
CA ALA A 20 -21.27 -7.57 18.82
C ALA A 20 -22.20 -6.48 18.21
N GLU A 21 -22.15 -5.26 18.76
CA GLU A 21 -22.89 -4.12 18.19
C GLU A 21 -22.35 -3.69 16.83
N ALA A 22 -21.03 -3.73 16.68
CA ALA A 22 -20.36 -3.38 15.41
C ALA A 22 -20.70 -4.36 14.29
N LEU A 23 -20.99 -5.63 14.62
CA LEU A 23 -21.23 -6.70 13.65
C LEU A 23 -22.71 -7.03 13.45
N ASP A 24 -23.63 -6.35 14.16
CA ASP A 24 -25.07 -6.59 14.02
C ASP A 24 -25.59 -6.16 12.64
N GLY A 25 -26.17 -7.11 11.89
CA GLY A 25 -26.70 -6.90 10.54
C GLY A 25 -25.66 -6.58 9.46
N VAL A 26 -24.37 -6.73 9.74
CA VAL A 26 -23.26 -6.38 8.82
C VAL A 26 -23.03 -7.47 7.78
N GLN A 27 -22.89 -7.08 6.54
CA GLN A 27 -22.62 -7.97 5.40
C GLN A 27 -21.15 -7.95 4.93
N PHE A 28 -20.39 -6.91 5.34
CA PHE A 28 -18.99 -6.73 4.95
C PHE A 28 -18.18 -6.17 6.12
N VAL A 29 -17.09 -6.84 6.46
CA VAL A 29 -16.18 -6.44 7.54
C VAL A 29 -14.79 -6.26 7.00
N GLN A 30 -14.20 -5.09 7.24
CA GLN A 30 -12.78 -4.80 6.96
C GLN A 30 -11.98 -4.83 8.26
N GLU A 31 -11.14 -5.85 8.44
CA GLU A 31 -10.21 -5.91 9.57
C GLU A 31 -8.97 -5.06 9.27
N THR A 32 -8.60 -4.18 10.21
CA THR A 32 -7.44 -3.28 10.10
C THR A 32 -6.73 -3.12 11.46
N VAL A 33 -6.68 -4.18 12.27
CA VAL A 33 -5.96 -4.15 13.56
C VAL A 33 -4.45 -4.23 13.37
N ALA A 34 -3.69 -4.03 14.47
CA ALA A 34 -2.23 -4.06 14.45
C ALA A 34 -1.67 -5.32 13.76
N GLU A 35 -0.58 -5.14 13.00
CA GLU A 35 0.07 -6.18 12.20
C GLU A 35 0.87 -7.16 13.10
N LYS A 36 0.15 -7.86 14.00
CA LYS A 36 0.67 -8.88 14.92
C LYS A 36 -0.16 -10.15 14.80
N PRO A 37 0.46 -11.32 14.55
CA PRO A 37 -0.26 -12.58 14.31
C PRO A 37 -1.27 -12.93 15.39
N GLN A 38 -0.88 -12.77 16.66
CA GLN A 38 -1.73 -13.10 17.84
C GLN A 38 -2.97 -12.20 17.90
N ILE A 39 -2.80 -10.90 17.62
CA ILE A 39 -3.91 -9.94 17.63
C ILE A 39 -4.89 -10.26 16.51
N LYS A 40 -4.39 -10.42 15.28
CA LYS A 40 -5.25 -10.75 14.13
C LYS A 40 -5.98 -12.08 14.32
N LYS A 41 -5.28 -13.11 14.81
CA LYS A 41 -5.89 -14.42 15.07
C LYS A 41 -7.01 -14.34 16.13
N SER A 42 -6.80 -13.58 17.22
CA SER A 42 -7.82 -13.33 18.24
C SER A 42 -9.04 -12.66 17.63
N VAL A 43 -8.83 -11.53 16.95
CA VAL A 43 -9.91 -10.75 16.34
C VAL A 43 -10.66 -11.55 15.28
N PHE A 44 -9.98 -12.32 14.44
CA PHE A 44 -10.66 -13.19 13.48
C PHE A 44 -11.53 -14.24 14.15
N GLY A 45 -11.08 -14.85 15.24
CA GLY A 45 -11.88 -15.81 16.01
C GLY A 45 -13.10 -15.15 16.67
N GLU A 46 -12.94 -13.97 17.25
CA GLU A 46 -14.03 -13.21 17.88
C GLU A 46 -15.06 -12.75 16.84
N VAL A 47 -14.61 -12.25 15.70
CA VAL A 47 -15.48 -11.85 14.56
C VAL A 47 -16.22 -13.07 14.01
N ASP A 48 -15.52 -14.18 13.79
CA ASP A 48 -16.12 -15.41 13.23
C ASP A 48 -17.20 -16.02 14.12
N ALA A 49 -17.08 -15.86 15.44
CA ALA A 49 -18.08 -16.33 16.41
C ALA A 49 -19.41 -15.56 16.36
N ILE A 50 -19.42 -14.35 15.81
CA ILE A 50 -20.58 -13.43 15.79
C ILE A 50 -21.08 -13.24 14.37
N LEU A 51 -20.18 -13.05 13.41
CA LEU A 51 -20.50 -12.69 12.03
C LEU A 51 -21.16 -13.85 11.29
N PRO A 52 -22.31 -13.64 10.61
CA PRO A 52 -22.92 -14.67 9.76
C PRO A 52 -21.94 -15.26 8.75
N THR A 53 -22.07 -16.55 8.45
CA THR A 53 -21.14 -17.26 7.57
C THR A 53 -21.07 -16.67 6.16
N GLU A 54 -22.22 -16.19 5.68
CA GLU A 54 -22.39 -15.56 4.36
C GLU A 54 -21.82 -14.15 4.28
N ALA A 55 -21.56 -13.49 5.40
CA ALA A 55 -20.95 -12.16 5.40
C ALA A 55 -19.47 -12.22 5.01
N ILE A 56 -19.03 -11.23 4.26
CA ILE A 56 -17.66 -11.13 3.74
C ILE A 56 -16.75 -10.52 4.81
N LEU A 57 -15.68 -11.22 5.15
CA LEU A 57 -14.60 -10.71 5.99
C LEU A 57 -13.36 -10.47 5.12
N VAL A 58 -12.81 -9.25 5.16
CA VAL A 58 -11.54 -8.94 4.48
C VAL A 58 -10.51 -8.41 5.47
N SER A 59 -9.24 -8.68 5.21
CA SER A 59 -8.13 -8.20 6.03
C SER A 59 -7.24 -7.21 5.26
N ASN A 60 -6.83 -6.14 5.94
CA ASN A 60 -5.83 -5.19 5.46
C ASN A 60 -4.39 -5.58 5.87
N ALA A 61 -4.12 -6.86 6.06
CA ALA A 61 -2.77 -7.33 6.36
C ALA A 61 -1.80 -6.96 5.24
N SER A 62 -0.65 -6.38 5.57
CA SER A 62 0.35 -5.94 4.60
C SER A 62 1.51 -6.92 4.45
N ALA A 63 2.01 -7.46 5.56
CA ALA A 63 3.17 -8.35 5.60
C ALA A 63 2.83 -9.78 6.05
N LEU A 64 1.86 -9.91 6.95
CA LEU A 64 1.41 -11.21 7.42
C LEU A 64 0.51 -11.90 6.39
N ASN A 65 0.57 -13.24 6.37
CA ASN A 65 -0.38 -14.05 5.60
C ASN A 65 -1.70 -14.19 6.37
N PRO A 66 -2.77 -13.44 6.04
CA PRO A 66 -4.02 -13.49 6.80
C PRO A 66 -4.76 -14.82 6.62
N PHE A 67 -4.49 -15.56 5.54
CA PHE A 67 -5.11 -16.84 5.22
C PHE A 67 -4.68 -17.97 6.17
N GLU A 68 -3.54 -17.81 6.85
CA GLU A 68 -3.07 -18.73 7.88
C GLU A 68 -3.65 -18.41 9.27
N LEU A 69 -4.24 -17.23 9.42
CA LEU A 69 -4.72 -16.71 10.71
C LEU A 69 -6.24 -16.79 10.84
N VAL A 70 -6.97 -16.75 9.72
CA VAL A 70 -8.43 -16.81 9.70
C VAL A 70 -8.93 -18.24 9.98
N PRO A 71 -10.05 -18.42 10.72
CA PRO A 71 -10.68 -19.73 10.92
C PRO A 71 -10.99 -20.44 9.59
N GLU A 72 -10.85 -21.75 9.58
CA GLU A 72 -11.01 -22.55 8.34
C GLU A 72 -12.40 -22.42 7.73
N GLY A 73 -13.45 -22.43 8.53
CA GLY A 73 -14.84 -22.28 8.09
C GLY A 73 -15.14 -20.94 7.42
N ARG A 74 -14.34 -19.90 7.70
CA ARG A 74 -14.51 -18.55 7.12
C ARG A 74 -13.81 -18.37 5.78
N ARG A 75 -12.91 -19.26 5.36
CA ARG A 75 -12.03 -19.08 4.20
C ARG A 75 -12.76 -18.85 2.88
N THR A 76 -13.95 -19.39 2.72
CA THR A 76 -14.77 -19.21 1.52
C THR A 76 -15.23 -17.76 1.35
N ASN A 77 -15.60 -17.10 2.45
CA ASN A 77 -16.05 -15.71 2.51
C ASN A 77 -14.99 -14.78 3.09
N PHE A 78 -13.71 -15.08 2.83
CA PHE A 78 -12.56 -14.30 3.28
C PHE A 78 -11.63 -13.92 2.13
N ALA A 79 -11.19 -12.67 2.12
CA ALA A 79 -10.16 -12.19 1.19
C ALA A 79 -9.17 -11.25 1.91
N ALA A 80 -8.03 -11.01 1.27
CA ALA A 80 -7.18 -9.89 1.64
C ALA A 80 -7.51 -8.69 0.76
N ALA A 81 -7.72 -7.53 1.37
CA ALA A 81 -7.91 -6.25 0.69
C ALA A 81 -6.91 -5.24 1.24
N HIS A 82 -5.77 -5.13 0.56
CA HIS A 82 -4.61 -4.36 1.00
C HIS A 82 -4.69 -2.92 0.51
N TRP A 83 -4.84 -1.99 1.44
CA TRP A 83 -4.94 -0.55 1.20
C TRP A 83 -3.59 0.13 1.37
N PHE A 84 -3.42 1.27 0.71
CA PHE A 84 -2.20 2.08 0.79
C PHE A 84 -2.44 3.39 1.53
N ALA A 85 -1.51 3.75 2.40
CA ALA A 85 -1.57 5.00 3.16
C ALA A 85 -1.06 6.20 2.33
N PRO A 86 -1.80 7.31 2.25
CA PRO A 86 -3.07 7.60 2.92
C PRO A 86 -4.29 7.06 2.13
N PRO A 87 -5.11 6.19 2.75
CA PRO A 87 -6.16 5.46 2.03
C PRO A 87 -7.29 6.36 1.51
N GLN A 88 -7.49 7.54 2.08
CA GLN A 88 -8.46 8.51 1.60
C GLN A 88 -8.06 9.17 0.27
N ILE A 89 -6.77 9.13 -0.08
CA ILE A 89 -6.23 9.77 -1.29
C ILE A 89 -5.84 8.73 -2.34
N LEU A 90 -5.05 7.71 -1.94
CA LEU A 90 -4.58 6.68 -2.87
C LEU A 90 -5.73 5.76 -3.30
N PRO A 91 -5.96 5.61 -4.61
CA PRO A 91 -7.08 4.82 -5.10
C PRO A 91 -6.84 3.31 -5.09
N LEU A 92 -5.59 2.84 -5.11
CA LEU A 92 -5.27 1.43 -5.22
C LEU A 92 -5.72 0.63 -3.99
N VAL A 93 -6.35 -0.53 -4.25
CA VAL A 93 -6.55 -1.62 -3.28
C VAL A 93 -6.18 -2.93 -3.98
N GLU A 94 -5.23 -3.66 -3.44
CA GLU A 94 -4.87 -4.99 -3.95
C GLU A 94 -5.74 -6.04 -3.29
N VAL A 95 -6.46 -6.85 -4.09
CA VAL A 95 -7.39 -7.87 -3.57
C VAL A 95 -6.88 -9.26 -3.96
N ALA A 96 -6.66 -10.10 -2.96
CA ALA A 96 -6.15 -11.46 -3.16
C ALA A 96 -7.06 -12.52 -2.53
N LYS A 97 -7.26 -13.62 -3.23
CA LYS A 97 -8.17 -14.72 -2.89
C LYS A 97 -9.62 -14.23 -2.72
N GLY A 98 -10.53 -15.10 -2.28
CA GLY A 98 -11.96 -14.79 -2.19
C GLY A 98 -12.69 -15.27 -3.44
N GLU A 99 -12.51 -16.56 -3.80
CA GLU A 99 -13.03 -17.15 -5.05
C GLU A 99 -14.51 -16.86 -5.28
N GLU A 100 -15.35 -16.96 -4.24
CA GLU A 100 -16.79 -16.69 -4.34
C GLU A 100 -17.14 -15.21 -4.09
N THR A 101 -16.28 -14.45 -3.42
CA THR A 101 -16.55 -13.08 -2.98
C THR A 101 -15.78 -12.02 -3.78
N MET A 102 -14.86 -12.43 -4.64
CA MET A 102 -13.96 -11.53 -5.37
C MET A 102 -14.72 -10.43 -6.12
N GLU A 103 -15.68 -10.81 -6.95
CA GLU A 103 -16.42 -9.84 -7.79
C GLU A 103 -17.24 -8.87 -6.93
N THR A 104 -17.82 -9.34 -5.82
CA THR A 104 -18.54 -8.48 -4.87
C THR A 104 -17.60 -7.47 -4.23
N ILE A 105 -16.40 -7.90 -3.79
CA ILE A 105 -15.39 -7.02 -3.20
C ILE A 105 -14.91 -5.98 -4.22
N LEU A 106 -14.59 -6.41 -5.44
CA LEU A 106 -14.14 -5.51 -6.50
C LEU A 106 -15.22 -4.48 -6.87
N ALA A 107 -16.49 -4.91 -6.98
CA ALA A 107 -17.60 -4.03 -7.27
C ALA A 107 -17.82 -3.00 -6.15
N LEU A 108 -17.77 -3.43 -4.88
CA LEU A 108 -17.89 -2.54 -3.71
C LEU A 108 -16.78 -1.50 -3.69
N LEU A 109 -15.53 -1.92 -3.89
CA LEU A 109 -14.39 -1.01 -3.91
C LEU A 109 -14.48 0.01 -5.04
N ARG A 110 -14.91 -0.41 -6.25
CA ARG A 110 -15.16 0.51 -7.38
C ARG A 110 -16.27 1.51 -7.06
N ALA A 111 -17.35 1.06 -6.44
CA ALA A 111 -18.44 1.94 -5.99
C ALA A 111 -17.96 2.98 -4.94
N CYS A 112 -16.93 2.65 -4.17
CA CYS A 112 -16.25 3.57 -3.25
C CYS A 112 -15.18 4.46 -3.93
N GLY A 113 -15.11 4.49 -5.26
CA GLY A 113 -14.14 5.28 -6.02
C GLY A 113 -12.71 4.74 -5.98
N LYS A 114 -12.51 3.47 -5.57
CA LYS A 114 -11.20 2.81 -5.58
C LYS A 114 -10.89 2.18 -6.94
N LYS A 115 -9.61 1.91 -7.16
CA LYS A 115 -9.07 1.14 -8.28
C LYS A 115 -8.59 -0.22 -7.74
N PRO A 116 -9.48 -1.19 -7.56
CA PRO A 116 -9.07 -2.49 -7.06
C PRO A 116 -8.32 -3.27 -8.14
N VAL A 117 -7.21 -3.89 -7.73
CA VAL A 117 -6.42 -4.80 -8.56
C VAL A 117 -6.56 -6.21 -8.02
N ARG A 118 -7.10 -7.11 -8.83
CA ARG A 118 -7.21 -8.53 -8.51
C ARG A 118 -5.84 -9.19 -8.63
N LEU A 119 -5.44 -9.92 -7.60
CA LEU A 119 -4.30 -10.83 -7.65
C LEU A 119 -4.82 -12.25 -7.88
N GLU A 120 -4.37 -12.90 -8.94
CA GLU A 120 -4.74 -14.29 -9.25
C GLU A 120 -4.22 -15.28 -8.20
N LYS A 121 -3.11 -14.93 -7.55
CA LYS A 121 -2.52 -15.72 -6.45
C LYS A 121 -2.06 -14.77 -5.35
N TYR A 122 -2.30 -15.14 -4.11
CA TYR A 122 -1.71 -14.44 -2.97
C TYR A 122 -0.19 -14.67 -2.96
N VAL A 123 0.53 -13.60 -2.73
CA VAL A 123 1.96 -13.60 -2.45
C VAL A 123 2.25 -12.61 -1.31
N PRO A 124 3.10 -12.97 -0.32
CA PRO A 124 3.49 -12.04 0.73
C PRO A 124 4.06 -10.75 0.15
N GLY A 125 3.55 -9.59 0.64
CA GLY A 125 3.92 -8.27 0.15
C GLY A 125 3.19 -7.83 -1.12
N TYR A 126 2.27 -8.63 -1.64
CA TYR A 126 1.45 -8.31 -2.82
C TYR A 126 2.30 -7.87 -4.02
N ILE A 127 1.83 -6.96 -4.87
CA ILE A 127 2.59 -6.41 -6.01
C ILE A 127 3.48 -5.26 -5.55
N ILE A 128 2.86 -4.23 -4.95
CA ILE A 128 3.55 -2.96 -4.72
C ILE A 128 4.62 -3.07 -3.63
N ASN A 129 4.34 -3.74 -2.51
CA ASN A 129 5.34 -3.89 -1.46
C ASN A 129 6.53 -4.74 -1.93
N ARG A 130 6.32 -5.73 -2.80
CA ARG A 130 7.42 -6.50 -3.40
C ARG A 130 8.32 -5.65 -4.28
N ILE A 131 7.72 -4.81 -5.13
CA ILE A 131 8.48 -3.85 -5.96
C ILE A 131 9.21 -2.85 -5.06
N GLN A 132 8.53 -2.34 -4.03
CA GLN A 132 9.11 -1.36 -3.11
C GLN A 132 10.30 -1.91 -2.34
N ILE A 133 10.29 -3.19 -1.93
CA ILE A 133 11.43 -3.82 -1.25
C ILE A 133 12.66 -3.87 -2.17
N LEU A 134 12.48 -4.18 -3.46
CA LEU A 134 13.58 -4.17 -4.42
C LEU A 134 14.12 -2.76 -4.64
N LEU A 135 13.24 -1.77 -4.77
CA LEU A 135 13.64 -0.37 -4.84
C LEU A 135 14.39 0.09 -3.58
N ASN A 136 13.93 -0.30 -2.41
CA ASN A 136 14.60 0.04 -1.15
C ASN A 136 16.01 -0.55 -1.08
N THR A 137 16.21 -1.80 -1.52
CA THR A 137 17.51 -2.44 -1.57
C THR A 137 18.51 -1.64 -2.41
N GLU A 138 18.09 -1.23 -3.60
CA GLU A 138 18.92 -0.42 -4.49
C GLU A 138 19.16 0.99 -3.96
N VAL A 139 18.12 1.64 -3.44
CA VAL A 139 18.22 3.00 -2.86
C VAL A 139 19.24 3.03 -1.72
N PHE A 140 19.17 2.09 -0.76
CA PHE A 140 20.12 2.05 0.35
C PHE A 140 21.53 1.74 -0.12
N TYR A 141 21.71 0.81 -1.05
CA TYR A 141 22.99 0.51 -1.65
C TYR A 141 23.65 1.74 -2.29
N LEU A 142 22.91 2.50 -3.08
CA LEU A 142 23.42 3.71 -3.74
C LEU A 142 23.79 4.81 -2.74
N LEU A 143 23.00 4.98 -1.68
CA LEU A 143 23.30 5.94 -0.61
C LEU A 143 24.52 5.53 0.20
N GLU A 144 24.62 4.26 0.60
CA GLU A 144 25.74 3.71 1.38
C GLU A 144 27.08 3.80 0.63
N ASN A 145 27.06 3.63 -0.68
CA ASN A 145 28.25 3.75 -1.53
C ASN A 145 28.53 5.18 -2.01
N GLY A 146 27.80 6.18 -1.50
CA GLY A 146 28.03 7.59 -1.82
C GLY A 146 27.81 7.94 -3.30
N VAL A 147 27.01 7.15 -4.02
CA VAL A 147 26.71 7.37 -5.44
C VAL A 147 25.90 8.67 -5.64
N CYS A 148 25.00 8.96 -4.68
CA CYS A 148 24.20 10.19 -4.68
C CYS A 148 23.76 10.57 -3.28
N THR A 149 23.30 11.82 -3.10
CA THR A 149 22.63 12.26 -1.87
C THR A 149 21.13 11.86 -1.89
N PRO A 150 20.43 11.87 -0.75
CA PRO A 150 18.96 11.66 -0.70
C PRO A 150 18.20 12.60 -1.64
N GLU A 151 18.59 13.88 -1.71
CA GLU A 151 17.96 14.88 -2.58
C GLU A 151 18.16 14.57 -4.06
N GLN A 152 19.37 14.13 -4.45
CA GLN A 152 19.69 13.74 -5.81
C GLN A 152 18.93 12.48 -6.21
N MET A 153 18.82 11.49 -5.32
CA MET A 153 18.02 10.28 -5.52
C MET A 153 16.57 10.64 -5.78
N ASP A 154 15.94 11.41 -4.88
CA ASP A 154 14.56 11.82 -5.01
C ASP A 154 14.29 12.62 -6.27
N MET A 155 15.22 13.52 -6.64
CA MET A 155 15.14 14.32 -7.88
C MET A 155 15.16 13.41 -9.12
N ALA A 156 16.11 12.48 -9.19
CA ALA A 156 16.23 11.56 -10.33
C ALA A 156 14.98 10.71 -10.53
N VAL A 157 14.44 10.15 -9.43
CA VAL A 157 13.23 9.33 -9.45
C VAL A 157 12.01 10.13 -9.90
N LYS A 158 11.79 11.32 -9.31
CA LYS A 158 10.67 12.20 -9.66
C LYS A 158 10.74 12.76 -11.07
N ALA A 159 11.94 13.03 -11.59
CA ALA A 159 12.12 13.61 -12.91
C ALA A 159 12.08 12.59 -14.07
N SER A 160 12.22 11.29 -13.78
CA SER A 160 12.31 10.27 -14.83
C SER A 160 11.45 9.04 -14.58
N LEU A 161 11.69 8.29 -13.49
CA LEU A 161 11.03 7.02 -13.28
C LEU A 161 9.53 7.18 -13.05
N MET A 162 9.12 8.13 -12.19
CA MET A 162 7.72 8.34 -11.83
C MET A 162 6.86 8.82 -13.01
N PRO A 163 7.23 9.85 -13.80
CA PRO A 163 6.42 10.27 -14.94
C PRO A 163 6.25 9.17 -15.99
N ARG A 164 7.30 8.42 -16.30
CA ARG A 164 7.22 7.28 -17.23
C ARG A 164 6.34 6.15 -16.69
N GLY A 165 6.45 5.87 -15.40
CA GLY A 165 5.61 4.89 -14.73
C GLY A 165 4.14 5.30 -14.68
N MET A 166 3.84 6.58 -14.56
CA MET A 166 2.47 7.10 -14.58
C MET A 166 1.82 6.96 -15.96
N VAL A 167 2.58 7.17 -17.03
CA VAL A 167 2.07 7.11 -18.41
C VAL A 167 2.00 5.68 -18.94
N LEU A 168 3.04 4.87 -18.72
CA LEU A 168 3.18 3.54 -19.35
C LEU A 168 3.06 2.37 -18.35
N GLY A 169 3.07 2.64 -17.05
CA GLY A 169 3.31 1.58 -16.08
C GLY A 169 4.72 0.98 -16.18
N LEU A 170 4.93 -0.14 -15.50
CA LEU A 170 6.23 -0.81 -15.51
C LEU A 170 6.33 -1.87 -16.61
N VAL A 171 5.21 -2.42 -17.11
CA VAL A 171 5.21 -3.48 -18.12
C VAL A 171 5.14 -2.90 -19.53
N GLN A 172 4.18 -2.04 -19.84
CA GLN A 172 4.03 -1.43 -21.17
C GLN A 172 5.29 -0.64 -21.58
N ARG A 173 6.04 -0.11 -20.61
CA ARG A 173 7.32 0.54 -20.86
C ARG A 173 8.31 -0.33 -21.63
N TYR A 174 8.25 -1.67 -21.48
CA TYR A 174 9.14 -2.57 -22.23
C TYR A 174 8.84 -2.59 -23.73
N ASP A 175 7.56 -2.49 -24.11
CA ASP A 175 7.16 -2.43 -25.52
C ASP A 175 7.71 -1.15 -26.20
N PHE A 176 7.68 -0.03 -25.49
CA PHE A 176 8.24 1.25 -25.99
C PHE A 176 9.77 1.27 -26.03
N THR A 177 10.46 0.53 -25.16
CA THR A 177 11.93 0.41 -25.19
C THR A 177 12.40 -0.58 -26.25
N GLY A 178 11.59 -1.57 -26.56
CA GLY A 178 11.91 -2.75 -27.33
C GLY A 178 12.25 -3.94 -26.41
N LEU A 179 11.55 -5.05 -26.62
CA LEU A 179 11.75 -6.27 -25.84
C LEU A 179 13.14 -6.88 -26.09
N ASP A 180 13.65 -6.75 -27.29
CA ASP A 180 15.02 -7.18 -27.69
C ASP A 180 16.09 -6.37 -26.94
N VAL A 181 15.93 -5.05 -26.83
CA VAL A 181 16.84 -4.20 -26.07
C VAL A 181 16.84 -4.59 -24.59
N SER A 182 15.65 -4.82 -24.03
CA SER A 182 15.50 -5.22 -22.64
C SER A 182 16.10 -6.61 -22.39
N ALA A 183 15.92 -7.57 -23.30
CA ALA A 183 16.51 -8.89 -23.22
C ALA A 183 18.05 -8.82 -23.29
N ASN A 184 18.59 -8.02 -24.20
CA ASN A 184 20.04 -7.84 -24.33
C ASN A 184 20.65 -7.21 -23.07
N ASN A 185 19.98 -6.24 -22.45
CA ASN A 185 20.45 -5.64 -21.20
C ASN A 185 20.53 -6.67 -20.05
N ILE A 186 19.58 -7.60 -19.96
CA ILE A 186 19.61 -8.69 -18.98
C ILE A 186 20.75 -9.67 -19.27
N ILE A 187 20.90 -10.10 -20.55
CA ILE A 187 21.92 -11.07 -20.96
C ILE A 187 23.33 -10.51 -20.74
N ASN A 188 23.55 -9.25 -21.07
CA ASN A 188 24.85 -8.60 -20.95
C ASN A 188 25.29 -8.40 -19.49
N GLY A 189 24.41 -8.56 -18.52
CA GLY A 189 24.75 -8.56 -17.10
C GLY A 189 25.45 -7.29 -16.62
N SER A 190 25.14 -6.14 -17.22
CA SER A 190 25.81 -4.85 -16.91
C SER A 190 25.54 -4.36 -15.48
N TYR A 191 24.54 -4.93 -14.81
CA TYR A 191 24.13 -4.56 -13.47
C TYR A 191 24.25 -5.74 -12.52
N VAL A 192 25.07 -5.57 -11.49
CA VAL A 192 25.13 -6.51 -10.38
C VAL A 192 24.14 -6.03 -9.32
N MET A 193 23.11 -6.82 -9.07
CA MET A 193 22.13 -6.51 -8.00
C MET A 193 22.83 -6.58 -6.64
N PRO A 194 22.63 -5.59 -5.77
CA PRO A 194 23.17 -5.65 -4.42
C PRO A 194 22.52 -6.79 -3.62
N GLU A 195 23.26 -7.35 -2.68
CA GLU A 195 22.70 -8.32 -1.74
C GLU A 195 21.67 -7.63 -0.83
N THR A 196 20.56 -8.32 -0.57
CA THR A 196 19.52 -7.80 0.33
C THR A 196 20.02 -7.83 1.77
N SER A 197 20.21 -6.65 2.36
CA SER A 197 20.51 -6.50 3.78
C SER A 197 19.22 -6.39 4.60
N LYS A 198 19.18 -7.09 5.76
CA LYS A 198 18.14 -6.88 6.77
C LYS A 198 18.42 -5.66 7.66
N HIS A 199 19.64 -5.11 7.56
CA HIS A 199 20.11 -4.02 8.39
C HIS A 199 20.96 -3.03 7.56
N PRO A 200 20.37 -2.38 6.52
CA PRO A 200 21.11 -1.43 5.70
C PRO A 200 21.56 -0.24 6.55
N ALA A 201 22.85 0.07 6.51
CA ALA A 201 23.48 1.09 7.35
C ALA A 201 22.87 2.48 7.10
N ALA A 202 22.59 2.82 5.83
CA ALA A 202 21.96 4.08 5.46
C ALA A 202 20.64 4.35 6.20
N LEU A 203 19.87 3.31 6.54
CA LEU A 203 18.64 3.43 7.31
C LEU A 203 18.90 3.34 8.81
N PHE A 204 19.65 2.33 9.24
CA PHE A 204 19.79 2.00 10.66
C PHE A 204 20.66 3.01 11.41
N ASP A 205 21.61 3.67 10.76
CA ASP A 205 22.37 4.79 11.35
C ASP A 205 21.47 5.94 11.81
N HIS A 206 20.36 6.18 11.10
CA HIS A 206 19.34 7.15 11.53
C HIS A 206 18.49 6.59 12.67
N VAL A 207 18.05 5.33 12.56
CA VAL A 207 17.23 4.68 13.60
C VAL A 207 17.96 4.65 14.95
N ASP A 208 19.23 4.26 14.96
CA ASP A 208 20.05 4.16 16.16
C ASP A 208 20.30 5.53 16.82
N LYS A 209 20.31 6.60 16.03
CA LYS A 209 20.36 7.98 16.52
C LYS A 209 19.02 8.55 16.95
N GLY A 210 17.92 7.77 16.83
CA GLY A 210 16.57 8.25 17.09
C GLY A 210 16.02 9.22 16.05
N GLU A 211 16.64 9.33 14.89
CA GLU A 211 16.22 10.17 13.77
C GLU A 211 15.15 9.44 12.92
N LEU A 212 13.89 9.42 13.44
CA LEU A 212 12.80 8.62 12.86
C LEU A 212 11.93 9.39 11.84
N GLY A 213 12.53 10.34 11.12
CA GLY A 213 11.84 11.17 10.12
C GLY A 213 10.90 12.19 10.77
N ILE A 214 9.72 12.38 10.16
CA ILE A 214 8.72 13.35 10.65
C ILE A 214 8.18 13.04 12.06
N LYS A 215 8.42 11.86 12.61
CA LYS A 215 8.03 11.49 13.98
C LYS A 215 8.88 12.22 15.04
N THR A 216 10.14 12.47 14.71
CA THR A 216 11.12 13.07 15.61
C THR A 216 11.70 14.38 15.06
N GLY A 217 11.21 14.85 13.90
CA GLY A 217 11.64 16.08 13.25
C GLY A 217 12.91 15.95 12.42
N LYS A 218 13.55 14.78 12.38
CA LYS A 218 14.76 14.52 11.59
C LYS A 218 14.81 13.06 11.12
N GLY A 219 15.36 12.83 9.95
CA GLY A 219 15.67 11.57 9.32
C GLY A 219 16.67 11.82 8.20
N PHE A 220 16.45 11.26 7.00
CA PHE A 220 17.22 11.64 5.79
C PHE A 220 17.11 13.13 5.48
N TYR A 221 16.05 13.77 5.92
CA TYR A 221 15.82 15.21 5.82
C TYR A 221 15.62 15.83 7.20
N ASP A 222 15.92 17.14 7.28
CA ASP A 222 15.64 17.96 8.46
C ASP A 222 14.24 18.59 8.33
N TYR A 223 13.40 18.35 9.31
CA TYR A 223 12.02 18.84 9.42
C TYR A 223 11.84 19.84 10.56
N ALA A 224 12.93 20.31 11.18
CA ALA A 224 12.88 21.17 12.34
C ALA A 224 11.94 22.38 12.16
N GLY A 225 11.20 22.71 13.20
CA GLY A 225 10.24 23.82 13.22
C GLY A 225 8.91 23.57 12.51
N ARG A 226 8.68 22.34 11.99
CA ARG A 226 7.41 21.96 11.34
C ARG A 226 6.73 20.83 12.10
N SER A 227 5.42 20.96 12.32
CA SER A 227 4.65 19.91 12.97
C SER A 227 4.41 18.72 12.01
N ARG A 228 4.17 17.55 12.59
CA ARG A 228 3.81 16.35 11.81
C ARG A 228 2.53 16.56 11.00
N GLU A 229 1.57 17.25 11.60
CA GLU A 229 0.27 17.57 11.01
C GLU A 229 0.44 18.44 9.76
N GLU A 230 1.23 19.52 9.85
CA GLU A 230 1.53 20.39 8.70
C GLU A 230 2.23 19.65 7.57
N LEU A 231 3.21 18.79 7.89
CA LEU A 231 3.94 17.99 6.91
C LEU A 231 3.02 16.98 6.22
N CYS A 232 2.16 16.31 7.00
CA CYS A 232 1.17 15.38 6.45
C CYS A 232 0.14 16.11 5.59
N ALA A 233 -0.40 17.23 6.02
CA ALA A 233 -1.36 18.03 5.25
C ALA A 233 -0.75 18.52 3.92
N LYS A 234 0.50 18.97 3.94
CA LYS A 234 1.22 19.37 2.72
C LYS A 234 1.42 18.19 1.76
N ARG A 235 1.84 17.03 2.28
CA ARG A 235 1.97 15.81 1.49
C ARG A 235 0.64 15.43 0.84
N ASP A 236 -0.42 15.40 1.63
CA ASP A 236 -1.75 14.98 1.19
C ASP A 236 -2.30 15.92 0.10
N HIS A 237 -2.12 17.24 0.29
CA HIS A 237 -2.48 18.23 -0.73
C HIS A 237 -1.71 18.01 -2.05
N LEU A 238 -0.41 17.73 -2.00
CA LEU A 238 0.40 17.48 -3.20
C LEU A 238 0.03 16.15 -3.87
N LEU A 239 -0.22 15.09 -3.11
CA LEU A 239 -0.71 13.81 -3.64
C LEU A 239 -2.06 14.00 -4.34
N PHE A 240 -2.98 14.72 -3.72
CA PHE A 240 -4.29 15.02 -4.32
C PHE A 240 -4.15 15.77 -5.65
N ARG A 241 -3.29 16.80 -5.71
CA ARG A 241 -3.01 17.53 -6.95
C ARG A 241 -2.44 16.64 -8.05
N VAL A 242 -1.51 15.74 -7.71
CA VAL A 242 -0.96 14.78 -8.69
C VAL A 242 -2.08 13.89 -9.22
N LEU A 243 -2.90 13.31 -8.36
CA LEU A 243 -3.99 12.42 -8.77
C LEU A 243 -5.09 13.16 -9.55
N GLN A 244 -5.38 14.43 -9.23
CA GLN A 244 -6.28 15.25 -10.06
C GLN A 244 -5.75 15.46 -11.48
N ALA A 245 -4.43 15.67 -11.62
CA ALA A 245 -3.81 15.95 -12.91
C ALA A 245 -3.56 14.67 -13.74
N THR A 246 -3.50 13.50 -13.13
CA THR A 246 -3.04 12.25 -13.76
C THR A 246 -3.97 11.06 -13.51
N GLY A 247 -5.11 11.27 -12.85
CA GLY A 247 -6.01 10.17 -12.45
C GLY A 247 -6.62 9.41 -13.62
N ASP A 248 -6.81 10.08 -14.76
CA ASP A 248 -7.25 9.50 -16.03
C ASP A 248 -6.20 8.57 -16.64
N LEU A 249 -4.92 8.79 -16.38
CA LEU A 249 -3.83 7.95 -16.87
C LEU A 249 -3.80 6.56 -16.19
N ILE A 250 -4.42 6.43 -15.02
CA ILE A 250 -4.43 5.13 -14.29
C ILE A 250 -5.13 4.04 -15.10
N ASP A 251 -6.18 4.40 -15.83
CA ASP A 251 -6.95 3.46 -16.66
C ASP A 251 -6.53 3.51 -18.14
N ALA A 252 -5.64 4.43 -18.50
CA ALA A 252 -5.19 4.59 -19.88
C ALA A 252 -4.20 3.49 -20.28
N THR A 253 -4.32 3.05 -21.52
CA THR A 253 -3.34 2.18 -22.21
C THR A 253 -3.06 2.84 -23.55
N ILE A 254 -1.80 2.98 -23.95
CA ILE A 254 -1.38 3.55 -25.24
C ILE A 254 -1.26 2.43 -26.26
#